data_8eb097a63cd60ea115a2722cdba1969e
#
_entry.id   8eb097a63cd60ea115a2722cdba1969e
#
_cell.length_a   1.000
_cell.length_b   1.000
_cell.length_c   1.000
_cell.angle_alpha   90.00
_cell.angle_beta   90.00
_cell.angle_gamma   90.00
#
_symmetry.space_group_name_H-M   'P 1'
#
loop_
_entity.id
_entity.type
_entity.pdbx_description
1 polymer ?
#
loop_
_entity_poly.entity_id
_entity_poly.type
_entity_poly.pdbx_seq_one_letter_code
_entity_poly.pdbx_strand_id
1 'polypeptide(L)'
;GILYVCGVRRDTKPDGEGRMELCEVDWTSENITEVTRDRIEPPGDHTYLEKNWMPILDMPYHFVRWANPLEIVKVHPKSLSSEIIISKDNKIKLPLSLRGGSQVIPFGEDKICITHEVDFFHHPGYYKDAFYYHRFIIWDKDWNLKSLSKPFSFMSTQIEFNTGLALKDDNFIITYGYQDNAAYALNMPTNLLDKLEWEDIN
;
A
#
# COMPACT_ATOMS: atom_id res chain seq x y z
N GLY A 1 2.32 -2.31 -22.93
CA GLY A 1 2.93 -1.76 -21.72
C GLY A 1 3.70 -2.84 -20.97
N ILE A 2 4.56 -2.46 -20.05
CA ILE A 2 5.29 -3.37 -19.18
C ILE A 2 4.48 -3.51 -17.89
N LEU A 3 4.30 -4.75 -17.42
CA LEU A 3 3.67 -5.04 -16.14
C LEU A 3 4.76 -5.23 -15.09
N TYR A 4 4.64 -4.51 -13.98
CA TYR A 4 5.47 -4.70 -12.80
C TYR A 4 4.66 -5.22 -11.62
N VAL A 5 5.23 -6.16 -10.88
CA VAL A 5 4.72 -6.60 -9.58
C VAL A 5 5.69 -6.12 -8.51
N CYS A 6 5.17 -5.45 -7.50
CA CYS A 6 5.95 -4.94 -6.37
C CYS A 6 5.60 -5.72 -5.11
N GLY A 7 6.61 -6.16 -4.39
CA GLY A 7 6.43 -6.93 -3.17
C GLY A 7 7.62 -6.82 -2.23
N VAL A 8 7.53 -7.48 -1.08
CA VAL A 8 8.63 -7.57 -0.12
C VAL A 8 9.19 -8.97 -0.11
N ARG A 9 10.53 -9.07 -0.10
CA ARG A 9 11.23 -10.32 0.20
C ARG A 9 12.15 -10.15 1.41
N ARG A 10 12.10 -11.09 2.31
CA ARG A 10 13.09 -11.22 3.38
C ARG A 10 14.23 -12.12 2.93
N ASP A 11 15.44 -11.83 3.41
CA ASP A 11 16.56 -12.74 3.24
C ASP A 11 16.26 -14.07 3.93
N THR A 12 16.84 -15.13 3.41
CA THR A 12 16.61 -16.50 3.90
C THR A 12 17.21 -16.80 5.28
N LYS A 13 17.98 -15.87 5.84
CA LYS A 13 18.52 -15.98 7.19
C LYS A 13 17.41 -15.72 8.23
N PRO A 14 17.48 -16.33 9.44
CA PRO A 14 16.47 -16.14 10.49
C PRO A 14 16.22 -14.67 10.86
N ASP A 15 17.26 -13.86 10.80
CA ASP A 15 17.28 -12.40 11.06
C ASP A 15 17.40 -11.57 9.77
N GLY A 16 17.02 -12.14 8.62
CA GLY A 16 17.15 -11.52 7.32
C GLY A 16 16.33 -10.24 7.17
N GLU A 17 16.96 -9.23 6.62
CA GLU A 17 16.32 -7.96 6.31
C GLU A 17 15.25 -8.12 5.23
N GLY A 18 14.14 -7.37 5.36
CA GLY A 18 13.13 -7.27 4.33
C GLY A 18 13.36 -6.04 3.45
N ARG A 19 13.28 -6.24 2.15
CA ARG A 19 13.40 -5.16 1.14
C ARG A 19 12.31 -5.30 0.10
N MET A 20 11.91 -4.15 -0.45
CA MET A 20 11.02 -4.16 -1.60
C MET A 20 11.74 -4.72 -2.82
N GLU A 21 11.00 -5.45 -3.63
CA GLU A 21 11.43 -5.94 -4.92
C GLU A 21 10.45 -5.49 -6.00
N LEU A 22 10.98 -5.24 -7.18
CA LEU A 22 10.23 -4.92 -8.38
C LEU A 22 10.48 -6.02 -9.40
N CYS A 23 9.43 -6.71 -9.82
CA CYS A 23 9.50 -7.78 -10.80
C CYS A 23 8.85 -7.30 -12.10
N GLU A 24 9.59 -7.35 -13.20
CA GLU A 24 9.01 -7.22 -14.53
C GLU A 24 8.40 -8.56 -14.94
N VAL A 25 7.19 -8.52 -15.47
CA VAL A 25 6.42 -9.71 -15.81
C VAL A 25 5.98 -9.64 -17.27
N ASP A 26 6.30 -10.67 -18.04
CA ASP A 26 5.67 -10.91 -19.34
C ASP A 26 4.30 -11.56 -19.13
N TRP A 27 3.28 -10.81 -19.45
CA TRP A 27 1.86 -11.23 -19.37
C TRP A 27 1.20 -11.40 -20.74
N THR A 28 1.99 -11.28 -21.81
CA THR A 28 1.50 -11.35 -23.20
C THR A 28 1.57 -12.77 -23.77
N SER A 29 2.37 -13.63 -23.17
CA SER A 29 2.48 -15.05 -23.50
C SER A 29 1.36 -15.86 -22.84
N GLU A 30 1.11 -17.09 -23.35
CA GLU A 30 0.17 -18.02 -22.73
C GLU A 30 0.51 -18.34 -21.27
N ASN A 31 1.81 -18.26 -20.93
CA ASN A 31 2.29 -18.43 -19.57
C ASN A 31 2.84 -17.10 -19.07
N ILE A 32 2.29 -16.59 -17.98
CA ILE A 32 2.83 -15.42 -17.28
C ILE A 32 4.18 -15.80 -16.69
N THR A 33 5.24 -15.10 -17.09
CA THR A 33 6.61 -15.38 -16.65
C THR A 33 7.29 -14.15 -16.07
N GLU A 34 8.08 -14.37 -15.04
CA GLU A 34 8.97 -13.33 -14.50
C GLU A 34 10.14 -13.12 -15.45
N VAL A 35 10.35 -11.86 -15.86
CA VAL A 35 11.47 -11.46 -16.73
C VAL A 35 12.66 -11.01 -15.91
N THR A 36 12.43 -10.12 -14.94
CA THR A 36 13.44 -9.66 -13.99
C THR A 36 12.88 -9.59 -12.58
N ARG A 37 13.78 -9.65 -11.61
CA ARG A 37 13.46 -9.39 -10.20
C ARG A 37 14.58 -8.59 -9.58
N ASP A 38 14.27 -7.38 -9.24
CA ASP A 38 15.24 -6.39 -8.79
C ASP A 38 14.93 -5.95 -7.36
N ARG A 39 15.94 -6.04 -6.48
CA ARG A 39 15.84 -5.60 -5.10
C ARG A 39 16.09 -4.10 -5.04
N ILE A 40 15.17 -3.37 -4.43
CA ILE A 40 15.27 -1.92 -4.26
C ILE A 40 16.12 -1.62 -3.03
N GLU A 41 17.17 -0.81 -3.20
CA GLU A 41 17.93 -0.25 -2.09
C GLU A 41 17.15 0.93 -1.49
N PRO A 42 16.78 0.84 -0.20
CA PRO A 42 16.01 1.91 0.45
C PRO A 42 16.84 3.18 0.61
N PRO A 43 16.20 4.35 0.84
CA PRO A 43 16.92 5.57 1.14
C PRO A 43 17.70 5.45 2.45
N GLY A 44 18.71 6.31 2.68
CA GLY A 44 19.75 6.21 3.71
C GLY A 44 19.28 5.76 5.09
N ASP A 45 18.28 6.43 5.67
CA ASP A 45 17.66 6.00 6.93
C ASP A 45 16.53 5.00 6.63
N HIS A 46 16.84 3.73 6.73
CA HIS A 46 15.89 2.66 6.45
C HIS A 46 15.64 1.77 7.68
N THR A 47 14.49 1.11 7.65
CA THR A 47 14.10 0.16 8.69
C THR A 47 14.68 -1.22 8.38
N TYR A 48 14.78 -2.08 9.41
CA TYR A 48 15.14 -3.49 9.24
C TYR A 48 14.20 -4.22 8.25
N LEU A 49 12.93 -3.83 8.21
CA LEU A 49 11.92 -4.42 7.35
C LEU A 49 11.22 -3.33 6.52
N GLU A 50 11.77 -3.02 5.36
CA GLU A 50 11.10 -2.18 4.36
C GLU A 50 10.05 -3.00 3.63
N LYS A 51 8.80 -2.60 3.76
CA LYS A 51 7.66 -3.30 3.16
C LYS A 51 6.47 -2.39 2.96
N ASN A 52 5.50 -2.87 2.18
CA ASN A 52 4.24 -2.20 1.94
C ASN A 52 4.38 -0.83 1.27
N TRP A 53 5.44 -0.62 0.49
CA TRP A 53 5.54 0.56 -0.35
C TRP A 53 4.45 0.51 -1.42
N MET A 54 3.75 1.62 -1.60
CA MET A 54 2.63 1.73 -2.53
C MET A 54 3.08 2.36 -3.85
N PRO A 55 3.10 1.62 -4.97
CA PRO A 55 3.43 2.20 -6.27
C PRO A 55 2.48 3.33 -6.65
N ILE A 56 2.99 4.40 -7.25
CA ILE A 56 2.21 5.53 -7.76
C ILE A 56 2.06 5.36 -9.27
N LEU A 57 0.85 5.03 -9.75
CA LEU A 57 0.67 4.55 -11.11
C LEU A 57 0.93 5.60 -12.20
N ASP A 58 0.69 6.87 -11.93
CA ASP A 58 0.98 7.98 -12.84
C ASP A 58 2.40 8.55 -12.70
N MET A 59 3.20 7.98 -11.80
CA MET A 59 4.60 8.34 -11.56
C MET A 59 5.49 7.10 -11.56
N PRO A 60 5.94 6.61 -12.72
CA PRO A 60 6.78 5.41 -12.81
C PRO A 60 8.00 5.47 -11.87
N TYR A 61 8.29 4.35 -11.19
CA TYR A 61 9.38 4.23 -10.21
C TYR A 61 9.26 5.12 -8.96
N HIS A 62 8.06 5.66 -8.69
CA HIS A 62 7.76 6.38 -7.46
C HIS A 62 6.83 5.56 -6.56
N PHE A 63 7.07 5.68 -5.24
CA PHE A 63 6.33 4.91 -4.24
C PHE A 63 6.03 5.78 -3.03
N VAL A 64 4.84 5.63 -2.48
CA VAL A 64 4.59 6.08 -1.12
C VAL A 64 5.19 5.06 -0.17
N ARG A 65 6.25 5.43 0.54
CA ARG A 65 6.93 4.61 1.55
C ARG A 65 6.17 4.63 2.87
N TRP A 66 5.77 5.82 3.30
CA TRP A 66 4.96 6.05 4.48
C TRP A 66 3.79 6.98 4.14
N ALA A 67 2.60 6.64 4.63
CA ALA A 67 1.41 7.45 4.39
C ALA A 67 1.20 8.53 5.46
N ASN A 68 1.69 8.32 6.68
CA ASN A 68 1.62 9.28 7.79
C ASN A 68 2.78 9.06 8.78
N PRO A 69 3.78 9.99 8.90
CA PRO A 69 3.97 11.12 7.97
C PRO A 69 4.13 10.64 6.52
N LEU A 70 3.82 11.50 5.57
CA LEU A 70 3.95 11.13 4.16
C LEU A 70 5.41 11.14 3.73
N GLU A 71 5.89 10.03 3.19
CA GLU A 71 7.15 9.95 2.47
C GLU A 71 6.96 9.35 1.09
N ILE A 72 7.43 10.05 0.07
CA ILE A 72 7.48 9.55 -1.31
C ILE A 72 8.93 9.35 -1.69
N VAL A 73 9.22 8.17 -2.18
CA VAL A 73 10.54 7.79 -2.68
C VAL A 73 10.51 7.62 -4.20
N LYS A 74 11.62 7.98 -4.82
CA LYS A 74 11.91 7.70 -6.23
C LYS A 74 12.99 6.65 -6.31
N VAL A 75 12.77 5.61 -7.08
CA VAL A 75 13.74 4.56 -7.39
C VAL A 75 14.41 4.87 -8.71
N HIS A 76 15.72 4.79 -8.77
CA HIS A 76 16.49 4.94 -9.99
C HIS A 76 16.50 3.62 -10.77
N PRO A 77 15.93 3.56 -12.00
CA PRO A 77 15.69 2.29 -12.70
C PRO A 77 16.95 1.46 -12.98
N LYS A 78 18.12 2.10 -13.08
CA LYS A 78 19.39 1.41 -13.41
C LYS A 78 20.15 0.95 -12.18
N SER A 79 20.19 1.76 -11.14
CA SER A 79 20.98 1.47 -9.92
C SER A 79 20.14 0.83 -8.84
N LEU A 80 18.81 0.93 -8.94
CA LEU A 80 17.84 0.49 -7.93
C LEU A 80 18.02 1.16 -6.56
N SER A 81 18.88 2.17 -6.48
CA SER A 81 18.93 3.06 -5.31
C SER A 81 17.68 3.93 -5.26
N SER A 82 17.31 4.36 -4.08
CA SER A 82 16.16 5.25 -3.91
C SER A 82 16.50 6.48 -3.09
N GLU A 83 15.73 7.54 -3.30
CA GLU A 83 15.83 8.81 -2.59
C GLU A 83 14.45 9.28 -2.15
N ILE A 84 14.36 9.95 -1.00
CA ILE A 84 13.15 10.62 -0.55
C ILE A 84 13.02 11.94 -1.30
N ILE A 85 11.96 12.09 -2.08
CA ILE A 85 11.69 13.31 -2.86
C ILE A 85 10.61 14.19 -2.22
N ILE A 86 9.74 13.62 -1.40
CA ILE A 86 8.72 14.34 -0.63
C ILE A 86 8.69 13.76 0.78
N SER A 87 8.70 14.65 1.78
CA SER A 87 8.46 14.33 3.18
C SER A 87 7.55 15.40 3.77
N LYS A 88 6.35 15.00 4.23
CA LYS A 88 5.34 15.91 4.81
C LYS A 88 4.75 15.33 6.08
N ASP A 89 4.70 16.14 7.13
CA ASP A 89 3.93 15.81 8.33
C ASP A 89 2.48 16.28 8.14
N ASN A 90 1.56 15.35 8.04
CA ASN A 90 0.12 15.64 7.91
C ASN A 90 -0.52 16.14 9.22
N LYS A 91 0.24 16.17 10.32
CA LYS A 91 -0.20 16.59 11.67
C LYS A 91 -1.39 15.81 12.22
N ILE A 92 -1.75 14.70 11.61
CA ILE A 92 -2.81 13.82 12.09
C ILE A 92 -2.22 12.82 13.09
N LYS A 93 -2.81 12.79 14.28
CA LYS A 93 -2.47 11.79 15.29
C LYS A 93 -3.49 10.65 15.22
N LEU A 94 -3.02 9.49 14.80
CA LEU A 94 -3.80 8.27 14.78
C LEU A 94 -3.36 7.33 15.90
N PRO A 95 -4.28 6.56 16.47
CA PRO A 95 -3.95 5.58 17.52
C PRO A 95 -3.02 4.48 17.00
N LEU A 96 -3.14 4.13 15.72
CA LEU A 96 -2.33 3.11 15.05
C LEU A 96 -1.60 3.72 13.85
N SER A 97 -0.44 3.18 13.55
CA SER A 97 0.35 3.62 12.38
C SER A 97 -0.27 3.13 11.08
N LEU A 98 -0.41 4.03 10.11
CA LEU A 98 -0.80 3.66 8.77
C LEU A 98 0.33 2.94 8.04
N ARG A 99 -0.02 1.85 7.39
CA ARG A 99 0.86 1.05 6.54
C ARG A 99 0.29 0.98 5.14
N GLY A 100 1.15 0.87 4.14
CA GLY A 100 0.72 0.75 2.75
C GLY A 100 -0.12 -0.50 2.50
N GLY A 101 -1.04 -0.39 1.57
CA GLY A 101 -1.92 -1.45 1.12
C GLY A 101 -1.93 -1.51 -0.40
N SER A 102 -2.82 -0.77 -1.06
CA SER A 102 -2.90 -0.74 -2.52
C SER A 102 -1.84 0.14 -3.17
N GLN A 103 -1.77 0.10 -4.49
CA GLN A 103 -1.16 1.17 -5.27
C GLN A 103 -1.95 2.48 -5.12
N VAL A 104 -1.26 3.61 -5.38
CA VAL A 104 -1.88 4.94 -5.49
C VAL A 104 -2.31 5.16 -6.92
N ILE A 105 -3.58 5.49 -7.13
CA ILE A 105 -4.15 5.73 -8.45
C ILE A 105 -4.63 7.18 -8.59
N PRO A 106 -4.67 7.75 -9.81
CA PRO A 106 -5.36 9.00 -10.09
C PRO A 106 -6.87 8.88 -9.79
N PHE A 107 -7.44 9.93 -9.20
CA PHE A 107 -8.86 10.03 -8.90
C PHE A 107 -9.34 11.46 -9.15
N GLY A 108 -9.78 11.75 -10.37
CA GLY A 108 -9.98 13.11 -10.84
C GLY A 108 -8.66 13.88 -10.89
N GLU A 109 -8.58 15.02 -10.22
CA GLU A 109 -7.34 15.79 -10.06
C GLU A 109 -6.50 15.32 -8.85
N ASP A 110 -7.05 14.45 -8.03
CA ASP A 110 -6.48 13.97 -6.79
C ASP A 110 -5.84 12.58 -6.97
N LYS A 111 -5.33 12.03 -5.89
CA LYS A 111 -4.78 10.69 -5.81
C LYS A 111 -5.44 9.93 -4.67
N ILE A 112 -5.77 8.66 -4.89
CA ILE A 112 -6.43 7.81 -3.88
C ILE A 112 -5.71 6.48 -3.72
N CYS A 113 -5.69 5.97 -2.51
CA CYS A 113 -5.26 4.60 -2.21
C CYS A 113 -6.00 4.04 -0.99
N ILE A 114 -5.79 2.76 -0.73
CA ILE A 114 -6.22 2.10 0.50
C ILE A 114 -4.96 1.74 1.30
N THR A 115 -4.92 2.16 2.56
CA THR A 115 -3.92 1.79 3.54
C THR A 115 -4.52 0.83 4.56
N HIS A 116 -3.68 0.26 5.43
CA HIS A 116 -4.15 -0.50 6.58
C HIS A 116 -3.46 -0.07 7.86
N GLU A 117 -4.12 -0.31 8.96
CA GLU A 117 -3.59 -0.23 10.31
C GLU A 117 -3.80 -1.58 11.00
N VAL A 118 -2.93 -1.89 11.97
CA VAL A 118 -2.95 -3.20 12.64
C VAL A 118 -2.99 -2.96 14.14
N ASP A 119 -4.05 -3.45 14.77
CA ASP A 119 -4.17 -3.53 16.20
C ASP A 119 -3.71 -4.89 16.70
N PHE A 120 -2.59 -4.91 17.43
CA PHE A 120 -2.02 -6.13 17.98
C PHE A 120 -2.47 -6.35 19.41
N PHE A 121 -3.01 -7.52 19.66
CA PHE A 121 -3.30 -7.92 21.03
C PHE A 121 -2.61 -9.23 21.39
N HIS A 122 -2.40 -9.43 22.69
CA HIS A 122 -1.75 -10.62 23.21
C HIS A 122 -2.75 -11.39 24.07
N HIS A 123 -3.08 -12.60 23.66
CA HIS A 123 -3.79 -13.54 24.50
C HIS A 123 -2.75 -14.39 25.29
N PRO A 124 -2.91 -14.54 26.62
CA PRO A 124 -2.08 -15.45 27.38
C PRO A 124 -2.12 -16.87 26.79
N GLY A 125 -0.97 -17.38 26.36
CA GLY A 125 -0.84 -18.72 25.80
C GLY A 125 -1.04 -18.86 24.29
N TYR A 126 -1.28 -17.74 23.56
CA TYR A 126 -1.39 -17.73 22.11
C TYR A 126 -0.31 -16.85 21.45
N TYR A 127 -0.02 -17.17 20.19
CA TYR A 127 0.80 -16.30 19.35
C TYR A 127 0.09 -14.96 19.11
N LYS A 128 0.86 -13.98 18.67
CA LYS A 128 0.44 -12.63 18.36
C LYS A 128 -0.81 -12.61 17.46
N ASP A 129 -1.93 -12.20 18.03
CA ASP A 129 -3.17 -11.94 17.29
C ASP A 129 -3.26 -10.49 16.84
N ALA A 130 -3.98 -10.22 15.76
CA ALA A 130 -4.08 -8.89 15.20
C ALA A 130 -5.43 -8.66 14.50
N PHE A 131 -5.97 -7.46 14.66
CA PHE A 131 -7.04 -6.96 13.80
C PHE A 131 -6.47 -5.99 12.76
N TYR A 132 -6.88 -6.18 11.52
CA TYR A 132 -6.53 -5.32 10.40
C TYR A 132 -7.72 -4.45 10.04
N TYR A 133 -7.48 -3.15 9.91
CA TYR A 133 -8.47 -2.18 9.45
C TYR A 133 -7.92 -1.44 8.24
N HIS A 134 -8.81 -1.02 7.36
CA HIS A 134 -8.45 -0.29 6.16
C HIS A 134 -8.88 1.16 6.28
N ARG A 135 -8.20 2.04 5.53
CA ARG A 135 -8.58 3.44 5.36
C ARG A 135 -8.37 3.87 3.92
N PHE A 136 -9.32 4.57 3.35
CA PHE A 136 -9.06 5.36 2.15
C PHE A 136 -8.31 6.62 2.51
N ILE A 137 -7.32 6.97 1.72
CA ILE A 137 -6.60 8.23 1.78
C ILE A 137 -6.75 8.92 0.44
N ILE A 138 -7.05 10.22 0.48
CA ILE A 138 -7.07 11.10 -0.69
C ILE A 138 -6.08 12.23 -0.46
N TRP A 139 -5.14 12.39 -1.38
CA TRP A 139 -4.24 13.53 -1.46
C TRP A 139 -4.60 14.40 -2.67
N ASP A 140 -4.37 15.71 -2.55
CA ASP A 140 -4.41 16.59 -3.71
C ASP A 140 -3.20 16.37 -4.64
N LYS A 141 -3.17 17.10 -5.77
CA LYS A 141 -2.07 17.04 -6.74
C LYS A 141 -0.70 17.39 -6.15
N ASP A 142 -0.67 18.17 -5.08
CA ASP A 142 0.55 18.62 -4.39
C ASP A 142 0.89 17.75 -3.18
N TRP A 143 0.21 16.61 -3.04
CA TRP A 143 0.38 15.65 -1.95
C TRP A 143 0.01 16.20 -0.55
N ASN A 144 -0.90 17.15 -0.47
CA ASN A 144 -1.51 17.52 0.79
C ASN A 144 -2.68 16.57 1.06
N LEU A 145 -2.82 16.15 2.30
CA LEU A 145 -3.91 15.29 2.70
C LEU A 145 -5.24 16.04 2.59
N LYS A 146 -6.17 15.52 1.80
CA LYS A 146 -7.54 16.05 1.64
C LYS A 146 -8.56 15.29 2.47
N SER A 147 -8.43 13.97 2.52
CA SER A 147 -9.41 13.13 3.22
C SER A 147 -8.75 11.85 3.70
N LEU A 148 -9.18 11.41 4.87
CA LEU A 148 -8.81 10.13 5.47
C LEU A 148 -10.10 9.50 6.01
N SER A 149 -10.48 8.32 5.54
CA SER A 149 -11.65 7.65 6.06
C SER A 149 -11.42 7.16 7.50
N LYS A 150 -12.50 7.00 8.27
CA LYS A 150 -12.43 6.18 9.48
C LYS A 150 -12.07 4.74 9.13
N PRO A 151 -11.55 3.96 10.09
CA PRO A 151 -11.17 2.57 9.84
C PRO A 151 -12.40 1.74 9.50
N PHE A 152 -12.24 0.83 8.53
CA PHE A 152 -13.27 -0.12 8.13
C PHE A 152 -12.66 -1.49 7.83
N SER A 153 -13.50 -2.50 7.74
CA SER A 153 -13.15 -3.84 7.25
C SER A 153 -14.09 -4.24 6.10
N PHE A 154 -13.63 -5.08 5.19
CA PHE A 154 -14.44 -5.57 4.06
C PHE A 154 -15.44 -6.64 4.51
N MET A 155 -15.03 -7.56 5.37
CA MET A 155 -15.80 -8.74 5.77
C MET A 155 -15.87 -8.92 7.29
N SER A 156 -15.48 -7.92 8.09
CA SER A 156 -15.50 -7.97 9.56
C SER A 156 -14.74 -9.17 10.14
N THR A 157 -13.56 -9.44 9.61
CA THR A 157 -12.66 -10.49 10.11
C THR A 157 -11.38 -9.92 10.71
N GLN A 158 -10.59 -10.77 11.38
CA GLN A 158 -9.36 -10.34 12.03
C GLN A 158 -8.27 -9.93 11.02
N ILE A 159 -8.01 -10.79 10.02
CA ILE A 159 -6.94 -10.57 9.08
C ILE A 159 -7.54 -10.31 7.70
N GLU A 160 -7.51 -9.06 7.30
CA GLU A 160 -7.80 -8.62 5.94
C GLU A 160 -6.65 -7.76 5.46
N PHE A 161 -6.10 -8.05 4.30
CA PHE A 161 -4.98 -7.30 3.78
C PHE A 161 -5.28 -6.84 2.34
N ASN A 162 -5.49 -5.54 2.17
CA ASN A 162 -5.66 -4.96 0.84
C ASN A 162 -4.35 -5.03 0.05
N THR A 163 -4.42 -5.47 -1.20
CA THR A 163 -3.27 -5.63 -2.10
C THR A 163 -3.38 -4.84 -3.39
N GLY A 164 -4.58 -4.36 -3.74
CA GLY A 164 -4.77 -3.67 -4.99
C GLY A 164 -6.00 -2.79 -5.04
N LEU A 165 -5.90 -1.71 -5.84
CA LEU A 165 -6.97 -0.78 -6.15
C LEU A 165 -6.85 -0.35 -7.60
N ALA A 166 -7.92 -0.51 -8.38
CA ALA A 166 -8.02 0.02 -9.73
C ALA A 166 -9.36 0.73 -9.90
N LEU A 167 -9.40 1.71 -10.81
CA LEU A 167 -10.63 2.40 -11.19
C LEU A 167 -11.04 1.96 -12.59
N LYS A 168 -12.27 1.51 -12.75
CA LYS A 168 -12.87 1.12 -14.02
C LYS A 168 -14.35 1.46 -14.04
N ASP A 169 -14.78 2.25 -15.02
CA ASP A 169 -16.21 2.57 -15.25
C ASP A 169 -16.94 3.02 -13.96
N ASP A 170 -16.41 4.01 -13.28
CA ASP A 170 -16.92 4.53 -12.00
C ASP A 170 -17.01 3.50 -10.86
N ASN A 171 -16.25 2.41 -10.96
CA ASN A 171 -16.13 1.42 -9.91
C ASN A 171 -14.68 1.22 -9.51
N PHE A 172 -14.45 1.07 -8.22
CA PHE A 172 -13.20 0.54 -7.71
C PHE A 172 -13.20 -0.99 -7.80
N ILE A 173 -12.14 -1.53 -8.35
CA ILE A 173 -11.81 -2.96 -8.25
C ILE A 173 -10.76 -3.06 -7.14
N ILE A 174 -11.14 -3.69 -6.04
CA ILE A 174 -10.31 -3.80 -4.83
C ILE A 174 -9.95 -5.26 -4.63
N THR A 175 -8.66 -5.57 -4.53
CA THR A 175 -8.22 -6.93 -4.21
C THR A 175 -7.69 -7.01 -2.79
N TYR A 176 -8.04 -8.06 -2.08
CA TYR A 176 -7.58 -8.26 -0.70
C TYR A 176 -7.49 -9.75 -0.32
N GLY A 177 -6.58 -10.04 0.60
CA GLY A 177 -6.47 -11.34 1.25
C GLY A 177 -7.39 -11.41 2.47
N TYR A 178 -7.86 -12.60 2.76
CA TYR A 178 -8.75 -12.93 3.87
C TYR A 178 -8.14 -14.07 4.69
N GLN A 179 -7.84 -13.81 5.95
CA GLN A 179 -7.31 -14.79 6.91
C GLN A 179 -6.04 -15.55 6.42
N ASP A 180 -5.22 -14.91 5.60
CA ASP A 180 -4.05 -15.53 4.94
C ASP A 180 -4.36 -16.84 4.19
N ASN A 181 -5.63 -17.06 3.84
CA ASN A 181 -6.14 -18.32 3.29
C ASN A 181 -6.90 -18.17 1.97
N ALA A 182 -7.51 -17.03 1.72
CA ALA A 182 -8.25 -16.76 0.50
C ALA A 182 -7.94 -15.37 -0.04
N ALA A 183 -8.23 -15.16 -1.32
CA ALA A 183 -8.14 -13.87 -1.98
C ALA A 183 -9.48 -13.52 -2.63
N TYR A 184 -9.86 -12.26 -2.54
CA TYR A 184 -11.11 -11.74 -3.09
C TYR A 184 -10.86 -10.51 -3.96
N ALA A 185 -11.78 -10.30 -4.90
CA ALA A 185 -11.92 -9.07 -5.65
C ALA A 185 -13.31 -8.49 -5.38
N LEU A 186 -13.35 -7.26 -4.91
CA LEU A 186 -14.56 -6.49 -4.66
C LEU A 186 -14.74 -5.46 -5.78
N ASN A 187 -15.94 -5.41 -6.36
CA ASN A 187 -16.35 -4.33 -7.26
C ASN A 187 -17.22 -3.35 -6.46
N MET A 188 -16.70 -2.15 -6.20
CA MET A 188 -17.34 -1.13 -5.37
C MET A 188 -17.61 0.14 -6.18
N PRO A 189 -18.86 0.57 -6.37
CA PRO A 189 -19.15 1.87 -6.98
C PRO A 189 -18.46 3.03 -6.25
N THR A 190 -17.89 3.97 -6.99
CA THR A 190 -17.14 5.10 -6.39
C THR A 190 -17.99 5.98 -5.50
N ASN A 191 -19.30 6.10 -5.76
CA ASN A 191 -20.23 6.88 -4.93
C ASN A 191 -20.44 6.28 -3.51
N LEU A 192 -19.97 5.05 -3.25
CA LEU A 192 -19.94 4.52 -1.89
C LEU A 192 -18.94 5.26 -0.98
N LEU A 193 -17.97 5.98 -1.54
CA LEU A 193 -17.12 6.88 -0.76
C LEU A 193 -17.96 7.93 0.00
N ASP A 194 -19.08 8.37 -0.56
CA ASP A 194 -20.01 9.32 0.08
C ASP A 194 -20.70 8.75 1.31
N LYS A 195 -20.66 7.43 1.49
CA LYS A 195 -21.25 6.72 2.64
C LYS A 195 -20.23 6.40 3.74
N LEU A 196 -18.96 6.59 3.45
CA LEU A 196 -17.92 6.39 4.46
C LEU A 196 -17.93 7.55 5.47
N GLU A 197 -17.54 7.21 6.69
CA GLU A 197 -17.19 8.24 7.66
C GLU A 197 -15.76 8.68 7.45
N TRP A 198 -15.51 9.98 7.58
CA TRP A 198 -14.20 10.59 7.40
C TRP A 198 -13.70 11.19 8.71
N GLU A 199 -12.37 11.23 8.85
CA GLU A 199 -11.74 11.93 9.97
C GLU A 199 -11.87 13.44 9.80
N ASP A 200 -11.98 14.15 10.92
CA ASP A 200 -11.84 15.61 10.93
C ASP A 200 -10.35 15.95 10.86
N ILE A 201 -9.92 16.46 9.72
CA ILE A 201 -8.50 16.78 9.42
C ILE A 201 -8.20 18.28 9.47
N ASN A 202 -9.13 19.11 10.01
CA ASN A 202 -8.97 20.57 10.15
C ASN A 202 -8.11 20.95 11.37
#